data_fe0cdff020f1ed5322d5ae3fd001d2a4
#
_entry.id   fe0cdff020f1ed5322d5ae3fd001d2a4
#
_cell.length_a   1.000
_cell.length_b   1.000
_cell.length_c   1.000
_cell.angle_alpha   90.00
_cell.angle_beta   90.00
_cell.angle_gamma   90.00
#
_symmetry.space_group_name_H-M   'P 1'
#
loop_
_entity.id
_entity.type
_entity.pdbx_description
1 polymer ?
#
loop_
_entity_poly.entity_id
_entity_poly.type
_entity_poly.pdbx_seq_one_letter_code
_entity_poly.pdbx_strand_id
1 'polypeptide(L)'
;KPAAGKAGFTLSVDEDQLVQSLEILKENNLPRADYENLGKVFSGQGMISSASEEQARMAYAISQELSDTFSRIDGVLTARVHVVLGGTDQATDTRTLPSAAVFLRHTPDSPVVNLVAKIRELTSKAVPDLDYERVSVMLVPVREQVSVPMEPTPKFLGLPLAPQNGPPYEMIGAGIVFLAALAGLALLALSLRDALRKRKEAANASEDQSS
;
A
#
# COMPACT_ATOMS: atom_id res chain seq x y z
N LYS A 1 16.61 7.49 2.21
CA LYS A 1 16.49 8.84 1.58
C LYS A 1 16.52 8.65 0.07
N PRO A 2 15.56 9.17 -0.69
CA PRO A 2 15.62 9.11 -2.15
C PRO A 2 16.71 10.06 -2.65
N ALA A 3 17.63 9.54 -3.45
CA ALA A 3 18.59 10.35 -4.20
C ALA A 3 18.03 10.55 -5.62
N ALA A 4 17.85 11.80 -6.05
CA ALA A 4 17.37 12.13 -7.38
C ALA A 4 18.54 12.05 -8.37
N GLY A 5 18.53 11.02 -9.21
CA GLY A 5 19.40 10.93 -10.39
C GLY A 5 18.66 11.37 -11.64
N LYS A 6 19.37 11.65 -12.73
CA LYS A 6 18.85 12.18 -14.02
C LYS A 6 17.79 11.31 -14.71
N ALA A 7 17.50 10.09 -14.21
CA ALA A 7 16.57 9.14 -14.81
C ALA A 7 15.82 8.25 -13.81
N GLY A 8 15.71 8.64 -12.54
CA GLY A 8 14.98 7.83 -11.58
C GLY A 8 15.30 8.14 -10.12
N PHE A 9 14.60 7.46 -9.22
CA PHE A 9 14.86 7.51 -7.79
C PHE A 9 15.69 6.29 -7.39
N THR A 10 16.74 6.49 -6.59
CA THR A 10 17.47 5.38 -5.97
C THR A 10 16.94 5.17 -4.57
N LEU A 11 16.46 3.97 -4.30
CA LEU A 11 16.02 3.55 -2.98
C LEU A 11 17.17 2.79 -2.29
N SER A 12 17.59 3.26 -1.13
CA SER A 12 18.58 2.55 -0.31
C SER A 12 17.87 1.98 0.91
N VAL A 13 18.10 0.71 1.19
CA VAL A 13 17.57 -0.02 2.34
C VAL A 13 18.72 -0.69 3.09
N ASP A 14 18.54 -0.97 4.37
CA ASP A 14 19.51 -1.71 5.16
C ASP A 14 19.56 -3.18 4.69
N GLU A 15 20.72 -3.82 4.82
CA GLU A 15 20.96 -5.17 4.27
C GLU A 15 20.03 -6.22 4.89
N ASP A 16 19.70 -6.08 6.16
CA ASP A 16 18.75 -6.95 6.87
C ASP A 16 17.29 -6.80 6.39
N GLN A 17 16.95 -5.66 5.77
CA GLN A 17 15.61 -5.37 5.23
C GLN A 17 15.49 -5.60 3.71
N LEU A 18 16.59 -5.99 3.05
CA LEU A 18 16.63 -6.14 1.59
C LEU A 18 15.58 -7.15 1.07
N VAL A 19 15.52 -8.33 1.70
CA VAL A 19 14.60 -9.40 1.26
C VAL A 19 13.15 -8.94 1.40
N GLN A 20 12.80 -8.35 2.54
CA GLN A 20 11.45 -7.84 2.79
C GLN A 20 11.08 -6.71 1.81
N SER A 21 12.03 -5.82 1.51
CA SER A 21 11.82 -4.72 0.57
C SER A 21 11.59 -5.23 -0.86
N LEU A 22 12.32 -6.26 -1.29
CA LEU A 22 12.14 -6.90 -2.59
C LEU A 22 10.79 -7.63 -2.68
N GLU A 23 10.33 -8.24 -1.60
CA GLU A 23 9.04 -8.92 -1.54
C GLU A 23 7.90 -7.91 -1.67
N ILE A 24 7.95 -6.79 -0.95
CA ILE A 24 7.00 -5.67 -1.07
C ILE A 24 6.99 -5.10 -2.50
N LEU A 25 8.15 -4.89 -3.12
CA LEU A 25 8.24 -4.42 -4.49
C LEU A 25 7.59 -5.41 -5.47
N LYS A 26 7.83 -6.70 -5.29
CA LYS A 26 7.27 -7.77 -6.13
C LYS A 26 5.75 -7.87 -5.96
N GLU A 27 5.23 -7.83 -4.75
CA GLU A 27 3.79 -7.86 -4.46
C GLU A 27 3.05 -6.66 -5.07
N ASN A 28 3.70 -5.50 -5.08
CA ASN A 28 3.16 -4.27 -5.68
C ASN A 28 3.50 -4.10 -7.17
N ASN A 29 4.12 -5.11 -7.79
CA ASN A 29 4.50 -5.09 -9.19
C ASN A 29 5.38 -3.88 -9.55
N LEU A 30 6.35 -3.56 -8.69
CA LEU A 30 7.30 -2.45 -8.87
C LEU A 30 8.72 -2.96 -9.18
N PRO A 31 9.49 -2.25 -10.03
CA PRO A 31 9.10 -1.08 -10.79
C PRO A 31 8.13 -1.43 -11.93
N ARG A 32 7.17 -0.56 -12.22
CA ARG A 32 6.29 -0.75 -13.37
C ARG A 32 7.09 -0.54 -14.65
N ALA A 33 6.93 -1.45 -15.60
CA ALA A 33 7.52 -1.28 -16.92
C ALA A 33 7.03 0.04 -17.55
N ASP A 34 7.98 0.88 -17.97
CA ASP A 34 7.68 2.14 -18.66
C ASP A 34 7.53 1.79 -20.16
N TYR A 35 6.30 1.58 -20.58
CA TYR A 35 6.00 1.31 -21.98
C TYR A 35 6.08 2.61 -22.78
N GLU A 36 6.78 2.58 -23.91
CA GLU A 36 6.75 3.69 -24.85
C GLU A 36 5.32 3.90 -25.34
N ASN A 37 4.82 5.13 -25.14
CA ASN A 37 3.50 5.49 -25.61
C ASN A 37 3.56 6.02 -27.05
N LEU A 38 2.42 5.95 -27.75
CA LEU A 38 2.29 6.44 -29.14
C LEU A 38 2.79 7.88 -29.31
N GLY A 39 2.63 8.73 -28.30
CA GLY A 39 3.12 10.10 -28.32
C GLY A 39 4.65 10.21 -28.46
N LYS A 40 5.42 9.27 -27.84
CA LYS A 40 6.87 9.20 -28.02
C LYS A 40 7.25 8.71 -29.41
N VAL A 41 6.54 7.69 -29.91
CA VAL A 41 6.80 7.12 -31.25
C VAL A 41 6.55 8.15 -32.35
N PHE A 42 5.50 8.98 -32.22
CA PHE A 42 5.14 10.00 -33.21
C PHE A 42 5.71 11.40 -32.92
N SER A 43 6.58 11.54 -31.92
CA SER A 43 7.25 12.81 -31.63
C SER A 43 8.39 13.16 -32.60
N GLY A 44 8.69 12.31 -33.57
CA GLY A 44 9.70 12.53 -34.59
C GLY A 44 9.42 13.78 -35.41
N GLN A 45 10.41 14.68 -35.49
CA GLN A 45 10.36 15.92 -36.27
C GLN A 45 10.53 15.62 -37.76
N GLY A 46 9.50 15.06 -38.39
CA GLY A 46 9.45 14.97 -39.86
C GLY A 46 8.70 16.19 -40.41
N MET A 47 9.28 16.88 -41.38
CA MET A 47 8.64 18.04 -42.02
C MET A 47 7.41 17.71 -42.88
N ILE A 48 7.14 16.44 -43.09
CA ILE A 48 5.97 15.96 -43.84
C ILE A 48 5.36 14.79 -43.08
N SER A 49 4.26 15.04 -42.40
CA SER A 49 3.46 13.98 -41.79
C SER A 49 2.52 13.39 -42.82
N SER A 50 2.42 12.05 -42.86
CA SER A 50 1.39 11.38 -43.67
C SER A 50 0.02 11.58 -43.04
N ALA A 51 -1.05 11.50 -43.85
CA ALA A 51 -2.42 11.57 -43.35
C ALA A 51 -2.72 10.52 -42.27
N SER A 52 -2.15 9.33 -42.35
CA SER A 52 -2.25 8.27 -41.36
C SER A 52 -1.53 8.61 -40.05
N GLU A 53 -0.41 9.33 -40.13
CA GLU A 53 0.32 9.78 -38.94
C GLU A 53 -0.43 10.88 -38.19
N GLU A 54 -1.04 11.81 -38.93
CA GLU A 54 -1.88 12.85 -38.34
C GLU A 54 -3.13 12.25 -37.68
N GLN A 55 -3.76 11.26 -38.31
CA GLN A 55 -4.88 10.52 -37.74
C GLN A 55 -4.48 9.76 -36.46
N ALA A 56 -3.32 9.13 -36.42
CA ALA A 56 -2.80 8.46 -35.24
C ALA A 56 -2.51 9.45 -34.10
N ARG A 57 -1.96 10.62 -34.39
CA ARG A 57 -1.75 11.72 -33.42
C ARG A 57 -3.06 12.23 -32.85
N MET A 58 -4.08 12.42 -33.71
CA MET A 58 -5.40 12.86 -33.29
C MET A 58 -6.07 11.81 -32.39
N ALA A 59 -6.04 10.53 -32.76
CA ALA A 59 -6.55 9.45 -31.95
C ALA A 59 -5.88 9.40 -30.56
N TYR A 60 -4.56 9.57 -30.53
CA TYR A 60 -3.79 9.66 -29.29
C TYR A 60 -4.19 10.86 -28.44
N ALA A 61 -4.32 12.05 -29.04
CA ALA A 61 -4.73 13.25 -28.30
C ALA A 61 -6.09 13.11 -27.65
N ILE A 62 -7.09 12.62 -28.40
CA ILE A 62 -8.43 12.34 -27.87
C ILE A 62 -8.39 11.30 -26.76
N SER A 63 -7.58 10.23 -26.93
CA SER A 63 -7.41 9.18 -25.93
C SER A 63 -6.84 9.74 -24.61
N GLN A 64 -5.87 10.65 -24.67
CA GLN A 64 -5.28 11.28 -23.50
C GLN A 64 -6.27 12.22 -22.81
N GLU A 65 -6.98 13.04 -23.55
CA GLU A 65 -7.97 13.97 -23.02
C GLU A 65 -9.13 13.24 -22.29
N LEU A 66 -9.63 12.17 -22.89
CA LEU A 66 -10.64 11.33 -22.26
C LEU A 66 -10.10 10.60 -21.03
N SER A 67 -8.84 10.13 -21.07
CA SER A 67 -8.20 9.50 -19.92
C SER A 67 -8.04 10.48 -18.75
N ASP A 68 -7.64 11.71 -19.01
CA ASP A 68 -7.56 12.77 -18.00
C ASP A 68 -8.97 13.09 -17.43
N THR A 69 -9.96 13.26 -18.29
CA THR A 69 -11.34 13.52 -17.89
C THR A 69 -11.90 12.43 -16.96
N PHE A 70 -11.70 11.16 -17.30
CA PHE A 70 -12.20 10.05 -16.48
C PHE A 70 -11.38 9.83 -15.21
N SER A 71 -10.10 10.22 -15.20
CA SER A 71 -9.27 10.16 -13.99
C SER A 71 -9.73 11.11 -12.88
N ARG A 72 -10.52 12.14 -13.24
CA ARG A 72 -11.08 13.13 -12.30
C ARG A 72 -12.39 12.66 -11.63
N ILE A 73 -12.89 11.48 -11.99
CA ILE A 73 -14.06 10.89 -11.31
C ILE A 73 -13.61 10.39 -9.93
N ASP A 74 -14.38 10.72 -8.90
CA ASP A 74 -14.08 10.32 -7.52
C ASP A 74 -13.92 8.80 -7.39
N GLY A 75 -12.82 8.40 -6.74
CA GLY A 75 -12.47 7.00 -6.53
C GLY A 75 -11.89 6.28 -7.76
N VAL A 76 -11.67 6.97 -8.89
CA VAL A 76 -10.92 6.43 -10.02
C VAL A 76 -9.43 6.60 -9.76
N LEU A 77 -8.71 5.49 -9.68
CA LEU A 77 -7.26 5.45 -9.43
C LEU A 77 -6.46 5.57 -10.72
N THR A 78 -6.98 5.05 -11.81
CA THR A 78 -6.35 5.10 -13.14
C THR A 78 -7.41 5.00 -14.20
N ALA A 79 -7.35 5.89 -15.18
CA ALA A 79 -8.16 5.84 -16.39
C ALA A 79 -7.25 5.69 -17.60
N ARG A 80 -7.61 4.80 -18.53
CA ARG A 80 -6.98 4.69 -19.84
C ARG A 80 -8.03 4.53 -20.91
N VAL A 81 -7.92 5.35 -21.94
CA VAL A 81 -8.80 5.30 -23.08
C VAL A 81 -7.96 5.04 -24.35
N HIS A 82 -8.42 4.14 -25.17
CA HIS A 82 -7.86 3.88 -26.48
C HIS A 82 -8.91 4.14 -27.54
N VAL A 83 -8.63 5.06 -28.43
CA VAL A 83 -9.52 5.46 -29.52
C VAL A 83 -8.91 5.02 -30.84
N VAL A 84 -9.74 4.40 -31.67
CA VAL A 84 -9.46 4.13 -33.08
C VAL A 84 -10.39 4.99 -33.90
N LEU A 85 -9.83 5.93 -34.65
CA LEU A 85 -10.63 6.77 -35.56
C LEU A 85 -11.01 5.99 -36.80
N GLY A 86 -12.19 6.29 -37.35
CA GLY A 86 -12.63 5.75 -38.62
C GLY A 86 -11.75 6.28 -39.76
N GLY A 87 -11.65 5.52 -40.82
CA GLY A 87 -10.90 5.90 -42.00
C GLY A 87 -11.21 4.97 -43.19
N THR A 88 -10.89 5.41 -44.40
CA THR A 88 -10.94 4.58 -45.58
C THR A 88 -9.52 4.37 -46.05
N ASP A 89 -9.09 3.11 -46.15
CA ASP A 89 -7.84 2.75 -46.75
C ASP A 89 -8.00 2.83 -48.27
N GLN A 90 -7.34 3.79 -48.90
CA GLN A 90 -7.42 4.03 -50.35
C GLN A 90 -6.83 2.88 -51.18
N ALA A 91 -5.96 2.06 -50.60
CA ALA A 91 -5.33 0.96 -51.29
C ALA A 91 -6.26 -0.26 -51.38
N THR A 92 -7.07 -0.48 -50.34
CA THR A 92 -7.93 -1.67 -50.22
C THR A 92 -9.43 -1.33 -50.31
N ASP A 93 -9.81 -0.06 -50.41
CA ASP A 93 -11.17 0.46 -50.32
C ASP A 93 -11.94 -0.06 -49.08
N THR A 94 -11.18 -0.38 -48.03
CA THR A 94 -11.76 -0.91 -46.78
C THR A 94 -12.03 0.23 -45.81
N ARG A 95 -13.29 0.36 -45.40
CA ARG A 95 -13.70 1.36 -44.40
C ARG A 95 -13.54 0.79 -42.97
N THR A 96 -12.68 1.38 -42.17
CA THR A 96 -12.56 1.11 -40.74
C THR A 96 -13.56 2.01 -40.00
N LEU A 97 -14.44 1.41 -39.21
CA LEU A 97 -15.35 2.15 -38.36
C LEU A 97 -14.66 2.52 -37.02
N PRO A 98 -14.92 3.72 -36.46
CA PRO A 98 -14.33 4.13 -35.20
C PRO A 98 -14.77 3.22 -34.06
N SER A 99 -13.90 3.07 -33.06
CA SER A 99 -14.16 2.30 -31.83
C SER A 99 -13.38 2.87 -30.67
N ALA A 100 -13.84 2.64 -29.46
CA ALA A 100 -13.12 3.04 -28.25
C ALA A 100 -13.19 1.96 -27.17
N ALA A 101 -12.08 1.84 -26.42
CA ALA A 101 -11.98 1.01 -25.21
C ALA A 101 -11.59 1.89 -24.03
N VAL A 102 -12.38 1.84 -22.98
CA VAL A 102 -12.19 2.58 -21.73
C VAL A 102 -11.85 1.59 -20.63
N PHE A 103 -10.70 1.74 -20.01
CA PHE A 103 -10.24 0.94 -18.87
C PHE A 103 -10.12 1.82 -17.64
N LEU A 104 -10.82 1.47 -16.56
CA LEU A 104 -10.83 2.22 -15.30
C LEU A 104 -10.49 1.28 -14.14
N ARG A 105 -9.49 1.67 -13.36
CA ARG A 105 -9.23 1.09 -12.03
C ARG A 105 -9.83 2.02 -10.99
N HIS A 106 -10.59 1.48 -10.06
CA HIS A 106 -11.31 2.28 -9.08
C HIS A 106 -11.32 1.63 -7.70
N THR A 107 -11.55 2.44 -6.66
CA THR A 107 -11.82 1.94 -5.31
C THR A 107 -13.19 1.26 -5.27
N PRO A 108 -13.42 0.27 -4.40
CA PRO A 108 -14.70 -0.43 -4.30
C PRO A 108 -15.90 0.49 -4.07
N ASP A 109 -15.68 1.59 -3.34
CA ASP A 109 -16.73 2.54 -2.95
C ASP A 109 -16.94 3.66 -3.99
N SER A 110 -16.24 3.61 -5.12
CA SER A 110 -16.33 4.64 -6.17
C SER A 110 -17.71 4.64 -6.83
N PRO A 111 -18.31 5.82 -7.07
CA PRO A 111 -19.57 5.95 -7.80
C PRO A 111 -19.45 5.56 -9.29
N VAL A 112 -18.23 5.37 -9.81
CA VAL A 112 -17.95 5.08 -11.22
C VAL A 112 -18.72 3.87 -11.75
N VAL A 113 -19.02 2.89 -10.87
CA VAL A 113 -19.77 1.68 -11.22
C VAL A 113 -21.15 2.02 -11.78
N ASN A 114 -21.77 3.08 -11.27
CA ASN A 114 -23.08 3.55 -11.71
C ASN A 114 -23.01 4.49 -12.92
N LEU A 115 -21.81 4.88 -13.33
CA LEU A 115 -21.58 5.85 -14.40
C LEU A 115 -21.21 5.21 -15.74
N VAL A 116 -21.20 3.88 -15.86
CA VAL A 116 -20.79 3.15 -17.08
C VAL A 116 -21.52 3.64 -18.32
N ALA A 117 -22.85 3.80 -18.24
CA ALA A 117 -23.63 4.30 -19.36
C ALA A 117 -23.26 5.75 -19.76
N LYS A 118 -22.98 6.60 -18.75
CA LYS A 118 -22.56 7.99 -18.98
C LYS A 118 -21.16 8.08 -19.56
N ILE A 119 -20.23 7.23 -19.10
CA ILE A 119 -18.87 7.13 -19.65
C ILE A 119 -18.92 6.71 -21.11
N ARG A 120 -19.76 5.72 -21.44
CA ARG A 120 -19.95 5.26 -22.81
C ARG A 120 -20.57 6.36 -23.69
N GLU A 121 -21.59 7.05 -23.20
CA GLU A 121 -22.24 8.19 -23.88
C GLU A 121 -21.25 9.33 -24.13
N LEU A 122 -20.49 9.74 -23.11
CA LEU A 122 -19.49 10.79 -23.23
C LEU A 122 -18.41 10.44 -24.24
N THR A 123 -17.91 9.19 -24.19
CA THR A 123 -16.91 8.72 -25.14
C THR A 123 -17.44 8.72 -26.59
N SER A 124 -18.68 8.26 -26.81
CA SER A 124 -19.29 8.25 -28.13
C SER A 124 -19.54 9.64 -28.70
N LYS A 125 -19.79 10.64 -27.83
CA LYS A 125 -19.97 12.05 -28.25
C LYS A 125 -18.65 12.79 -28.46
N ALA A 126 -17.57 12.34 -27.82
CA ALA A 126 -16.26 12.97 -27.92
C ALA A 126 -15.45 12.51 -29.15
N VAL A 127 -15.81 11.38 -29.74
CA VAL A 127 -15.11 10.81 -30.90
C VAL A 127 -16.00 10.90 -32.14
N PRO A 128 -15.53 11.51 -33.24
CA PRO A 128 -16.32 11.64 -34.48
C PRO A 128 -16.80 10.27 -34.99
N ASP A 129 -18.06 10.20 -35.42
CA ASP A 129 -18.70 9.04 -36.01
C ASP A 129 -18.68 7.75 -35.16
N LEU A 130 -18.40 7.88 -33.85
CA LEU A 130 -18.35 6.74 -32.94
C LEU A 130 -19.75 6.42 -32.39
N ASP A 131 -20.25 5.25 -32.74
CA ASP A 131 -21.48 4.73 -32.17
C ASP A 131 -21.31 4.27 -30.73
N TYR A 132 -22.37 4.47 -29.93
CA TYR A 132 -22.43 4.06 -28.51
C TYR A 132 -22.09 2.57 -28.31
N GLU A 133 -22.58 1.70 -29.21
CA GLU A 133 -22.37 0.25 -29.16
C GLU A 133 -20.91 -0.17 -29.42
N ARG A 134 -20.11 0.72 -30.00
CA ARG A 134 -18.70 0.47 -30.31
C ARG A 134 -17.76 0.98 -29.22
N VAL A 135 -18.32 1.40 -28.09
CA VAL A 135 -17.55 1.76 -26.89
C VAL A 135 -17.59 0.62 -25.89
N SER A 136 -16.44 0.04 -25.60
CA SER A 136 -16.28 -0.96 -24.54
C SER A 136 -15.78 -0.28 -23.25
N VAL A 137 -16.38 -0.59 -22.11
CA VAL A 137 -15.96 -0.07 -20.81
C VAL A 137 -15.65 -1.23 -19.86
N MET A 138 -14.43 -1.24 -19.32
CA MET A 138 -13.97 -2.22 -18.36
C MET A 138 -13.65 -1.54 -17.03
N LEU A 139 -14.30 -1.98 -15.96
CA LEU A 139 -14.09 -1.52 -14.60
C LEU A 139 -13.34 -2.59 -13.80
N VAL A 140 -12.29 -2.19 -13.08
CA VAL A 140 -11.49 -3.09 -12.23
C VAL A 140 -11.45 -2.51 -10.82
N PRO A 141 -12.18 -3.09 -9.86
CA PRO A 141 -12.10 -2.67 -8.47
C PRO A 141 -10.75 -3.08 -7.88
N VAL A 142 -10.08 -2.14 -7.23
CA VAL A 142 -8.81 -2.37 -6.55
C VAL A 142 -8.98 -2.01 -5.09
N ARG A 143 -8.83 -2.98 -4.22
CA ARG A 143 -8.64 -2.70 -2.80
C ARG A 143 -7.25 -2.16 -2.62
N GLU A 144 -7.15 -0.91 -2.24
CA GLU A 144 -5.90 -0.36 -1.77
C GLU A 144 -5.56 -1.11 -0.48
N GLN A 145 -4.63 -2.04 -0.56
CA GLN A 145 -4.00 -2.54 0.65
C GLN A 145 -3.20 -1.37 1.19
N VAL A 146 -3.81 -0.62 2.11
CA VAL A 146 -3.07 0.28 2.96
C VAL A 146 -2.11 -0.63 3.72
N SER A 147 -0.88 -0.74 3.24
CA SER A 147 0.22 -1.23 4.06
C SER A 147 0.35 -0.22 5.19
N VAL A 148 -0.32 -0.50 6.30
CA VAL A 148 -0.10 0.22 7.54
C VAL A 148 1.41 0.14 7.76
N PRO A 149 2.13 1.27 7.82
CA PRO A 149 3.54 1.24 8.16
C PRO A 149 3.62 0.46 9.47
N MET A 150 4.28 -0.69 9.43
CA MET A 150 4.54 -1.45 10.66
C MET A 150 5.45 -0.54 11.47
N GLU A 151 4.89 0.12 12.48
CA GLU A 151 5.69 0.92 13.40
C GLU A 151 6.83 0.02 13.89
N PRO A 152 8.08 0.49 13.83
CA PRO A 152 9.20 -0.30 14.29
C PRO A 152 8.93 -0.72 15.72
N THR A 153 8.78 -2.00 15.97
CA THR A 153 8.58 -2.53 17.33
C THR A 153 9.69 -2.01 18.22
N PRO A 154 9.39 -1.28 19.30
CA PRO A 154 10.41 -0.74 20.16
C PRO A 154 11.27 -1.89 20.72
N LYS A 155 12.55 -1.92 20.39
CA LYS A 155 13.51 -2.89 20.89
C LYS A 155 14.06 -2.37 22.22
N PHE A 156 13.85 -3.11 23.29
CA PHE A 156 14.50 -2.82 24.57
C PHE A 156 15.63 -3.84 24.79
N LEU A 157 16.86 -3.37 24.95
CA LEU A 157 18.07 -4.21 25.10
C LEU A 157 18.30 -5.21 23.93
N GLY A 158 17.92 -4.86 22.68
CA GLY A 158 18.12 -5.74 21.52
C GLY A 158 17.10 -6.89 21.41
N LEU A 159 16.18 -7.04 22.37
CA LEU A 159 15.11 -8.02 22.34
C LEU A 159 13.82 -7.38 21.79
N PRO A 160 13.11 -8.03 20.84
CA PRO A 160 11.83 -7.55 20.38
C PRO A 160 10.85 -7.58 21.56
N LEU A 161 10.23 -6.45 21.90
CA LEU A 161 9.09 -6.44 22.79
C LEU A 161 7.95 -7.17 22.10
N ALA A 162 7.31 -8.11 22.82
CA ALA A 162 6.23 -8.94 22.29
C ALA A 162 5.13 -8.08 21.65
N PRO A 163 4.47 -8.59 20.59
CA PRO A 163 3.40 -7.87 19.91
C PRO A 163 2.29 -7.49 20.89
N GLN A 164 1.74 -6.29 20.72
CA GLN A 164 0.73 -5.68 21.62
C GLN A 164 -0.57 -6.49 21.80
N ASN A 165 -0.68 -7.68 21.24
CA ASN A 165 -1.80 -8.59 21.43
C ASN A 165 -1.53 -9.68 22.50
N GLY A 166 -0.41 -9.60 23.23
CA GLY A 166 -0.14 -10.40 24.41
C GLY A 166 -0.85 -9.81 25.65
N PRO A 167 -1.00 -10.60 26.74
CA PRO A 167 -1.54 -10.08 27.98
C PRO A 167 -0.76 -8.82 28.39
N PRO A 168 -1.44 -7.75 28.84
CA PRO A 168 -0.82 -6.46 29.07
C PRO A 168 0.37 -6.65 30.01
N TYR A 169 1.54 -6.17 29.61
CA TYR A 169 2.81 -6.22 30.38
C TYR A 169 2.64 -5.70 31.83
N GLU A 170 1.61 -4.91 32.09
CA GLU A 170 1.18 -4.49 33.41
C GLU A 170 0.82 -5.68 34.32
N MET A 171 0.21 -6.73 33.78
CA MET A 171 -0.09 -7.95 34.56
C MET A 171 1.16 -8.77 34.85
N ILE A 172 2.13 -8.81 33.93
CA ILE A 172 3.41 -9.50 34.13
C ILE A 172 4.26 -8.73 35.14
N GLY A 173 4.30 -7.41 35.01
CA GLY A 173 4.98 -6.53 35.97
C GLY A 173 4.36 -6.63 37.37
N ALA A 174 3.05 -6.61 37.49
CA ALA A 174 2.35 -6.79 38.74
C ALA A 174 2.61 -8.17 39.38
N GLY A 175 2.68 -9.23 38.55
CA GLY A 175 3.03 -10.59 39.01
C GLY A 175 4.43 -10.69 39.61
N ILE A 176 5.42 -10.05 38.98
CA ILE A 176 6.82 -10.03 39.47
C ILE A 176 6.92 -9.24 40.79
N VAL A 177 6.27 -8.08 40.87
CA VAL A 177 6.24 -7.24 42.09
C VAL A 177 5.54 -7.99 43.22
N PHE A 178 4.44 -8.70 42.92
CA PHE A 178 3.72 -9.50 43.93
C PHE A 178 4.56 -10.67 44.46
N LEU A 179 5.27 -11.38 43.61
CA LEU A 179 6.20 -12.45 43.99
C LEU A 179 7.37 -11.93 44.83
N ALA A 180 7.95 -10.78 44.47
CA ALA A 180 8.99 -10.12 45.26
C ALA A 180 8.50 -9.69 46.65
N ALA A 181 7.28 -9.17 46.76
CA ALA A 181 6.66 -8.82 48.00
C ALA A 181 6.40 -10.03 48.91
N LEU A 182 5.93 -11.16 48.35
CA LEU A 182 5.76 -12.42 49.06
C LEU A 182 7.08 -12.97 49.59
N ALA A 183 8.13 -12.96 48.76
CA ALA A 183 9.48 -13.39 49.18
C ALA A 183 10.02 -12.50 50.30
N GLY A 184 9.82 -11.18 50.26
CA GLY A 184 10.20 -10.25 51.32
C GLY A 184 9.46 -10.54 52.61
N LEU A 185 8.16 -10.80 52.57
CA LEU A 185 7.34 -11.14 53.72
C LEU A 185 7.77 -12.48 54.34
N ALA A 186 8.12 -13.47 53.53
CA ALA A 186 8.62 -14.75 54.02
C ALA A 186 9.99 -14.62 54.74
N LEU A 187 10.91 -13.81 54.20
CA LEU A 187 12.20 -13.52 54.84
C LEU A 187 12.01 -12.77 56.16
N LEU A 188 11.07 -11.83 56.21
CA LEU A 188 10.75 -11.10 57.43
C LEU A 188 10.14 -12.00 58.51
N ALA A 189 9.27 -12.92 58.11
CA ALA A 189 8.70 -13.94 59.03
C ALA A 189 9.79 -14.89 59.58
N LEU A 190 10.73 -15.33 58.75
CA LEU A 190 11.84 -16.13 59.19
C LEU A 190 12.76 -15.38 60.17
N SER A 191 13.09 -14.10 59.92
CA SER A 191 13.94 -13.29 60.80
C SER A 191 13.25 -13.00 62.16
N LEU A 192 11.95 -12.77 62.14
CA LEU A 192 11.15 -12.64 63.39
C LEU A 192 11.13 -13.93 64.18
N ARG A 193 11.00 -15.06 63.52
CA ARG A 193 11.00 -16.37 64.15
C ARG A 193 12.35 -16.69 64.81
N ASP A 194 13.46 -16.34 64.14
CA ASP A 194 14.80 -16.49 64.69
C ASP A 194 15.04 -15.53 65.88
N ALA A 195 14.56 -14.30 65.79
CA ALA A 195 14.62 -13.36 66.90
C ALA A 195 13.84 -13.81 68.13
N LEU A 196 12.65 -14.39 67.91
CA LEU A 196 11.84 -14.98 69.01
C LEU A 196 12.44 -16.23 69.62
N ARG A 197 13.11 -17.09 68.81
CA ARG A 197 13.88 -18.23 69.30
C ARG A 197 15.03 -17.79 70.20
N LYS A 198 15.86 -16.83 69.75
CA LYS A 198 16.96 -16.28 70.56
C LYS A 198 16.48 -15.66 71.85
N ARG A 199 15.35 -14.99 71.85
CA ARG A 199 14.73 -14.45 73.10
C ARG A 199 14.27 -15.56 74.08
N LYS A 200 13.69 -16.66 73.55
CA LYS A 200 13.31 -17.81 74.40
C LYS A 200 14.53 -18.55 74.97
N GLU A 201 15.58 -18.72 74.19
CA GLU A 201 16.81 -19.32 74.64
C GLU A 201 17.51 -18.46 75.74
N ALA A 202 17.49 -17.12 75.56
CA ALA A 202 18.03 -16.20 76.57
C ALA A 202 17.20 -16.18 77.86
N ALA A 203 15.87 -16.32 77.76
CA ALA A 203 14.99 -16.39 78.93
C ALA A 203 15.17 -17.71 79.72
N ASN A 204 15.32 -18.84 79.05
CA ASN A 204 15.60 -20.12 79.68
C ASN A 204 16.98 -20.17 80.35
N ALA A 205 17.99 -19.53 79.75
CA ALA A 205 19.34 -19.46 80.33
C ALA A 205 19.40 -18.59 81.59
N SER A 206 18.50 -17.64 81.79
CA SER A 206 18.40 -16.82 83.00
C SER A 206 17.65 -17.51 84.16
N GLU A 207 16.80 -18.48 83.89
CA GLU A 207 16.11 -19.28 84.91
C GLU A 207 17.02 -20.38 85.50
N ASP A 208 17.98 -20.92 84.65
CA ASP A 208 18.89 -21.95 85.14
C ASP A 208 20.05 -21.45 86.02
N GLN A 209 20.25 -20.14 86.05
CA GLN A 209 21.23 -19.49 86.97
C GLN A 209 20.69 -19.06 88.32
N SER A 210 19.42 -19.25 88.60
CA SER A 210 18.76 -18.84 89.86
C SER A 210 18.30 -20.01 90.73
N SER A 211 18.74 -21.25 90.48
CA SER A 211 18.49 -22.43 91.35
C SER A 211 19.74 -22.92 92.08
#